data_a636fc87cd5253e8171f93b73b228870
#
_entry.id   a636fc87cd5253e8171f93b73b228870
#
_cell.length_a   1.000
_cell.length_b   1.000
_cell.length_c   1.000
_cell.angle_alpha   90.00
_cell.angle_beta   90.00
_cell.angle_gamma   90.00
#
_symmetry.space_group_name_H-M   'P 1'
#
loop_
_entity.id
_entity.type
_entity.pdbx_description
1 polymer ?
#
loop_
_entity_poly.entity_id
_entity_poly.type
_entity_poly.pdbx_seq_one_letter_code
_entity_poly.pdbx_strand_id
1 'polypeptide(L)'
;MPGAAGGNVPSPGSAAAVGASGVPGAANDPTVRLPAGSGASRASAAAGDVGYTGTDAPGGPWPNQPPLRSAPGAPPGRGPVTSGSGRRPRRPRLRLVLAILAGLVVVLLILVIGGYFYLDGKLNRSNVLVSYTGQPAAGAGSNWLITGSDSRQGLTRKQERKYHTGRDVNGQRSDTILLLHISGNGGPAVLVSLPRDSYVKIPGYGYNKLNAAYSFGGPKLLARTVQNATGLRIQHYMGIGFGGLVNVVNSVGGVTMCFRHPLHDAASGLHLRKGCQTLDGGKALSFVRTRHQFASQDLQREQNQRVFIKALLSKLTSPGVILNPFAVIPAATGSVDSLSVDNGTHLKNLISVAFALRAPETTTVPIANSNYSTSAGDAVLWDSAKAGRLFRALNTDSPLSKRLITGSHLQA
;
A
#
# COMPACT_ATOMS: atom_id res chain seq x y z
N MET A 1 35.44 21.47 66.41
CA MET A 1 36.86 21.82 66.15
C MET A 1 37.57 20.61 65.54
N PRO A 2 38.55 20.84 64.66
CA PRO A 2 38.53 21.44 63.32
C PRO A 2 39.13 20.45 62.29
N GLY A 3 39.09 20.86 61.00
CA GLY A 3 39.88 20.20 59.99
C GLY A 3 39.41 20.55 58.58
N ALA A 4 39.74 21.76 58.12
CA ALA A 4 39.64 22.18 56.75
C ALA A 4 40.83 21.67 55.90
N ALA A 5 40.56 21.23 54.69
CA ALA A 5 41.50 21.19 53.56
C ALA A 5 40.62 21.22 52.29
N GLY A 6 40.58 22.18 51.47
CA GLY A 6 41.47 22.99 50.69
C GLY A 6 41.89 22.17 49.45
N GLY A 7 41.12 22.21 48.34
CA GLY A 7 41.48 21.52 47.11
C GLY A 7 41.03 22.30 45.87
N ASN A 8 41.95 22.90 45.19
CA ASN A 8 42.00 23.72 43.98
C ASN A 8 41.04 23.41 42.87
N VAL A 9 40.39 24.46 42.38
CA VAL A 9 39.74 24.56 41.06
C VAL A 9 40.79 25.14 40.09
N PRO A 10 41.02 24.56 38.92
CA PRO A 10 41.73 25.24 37.83
C PRO A 10 40.73 25.93 36.90
N SER A 11 40.98 27.20 36.64
CA SER A 11 40.31 28.06 35.66
C SER A 11 40.61 27.67 34.22
N PRO A 12 39.73 28.06 33.27
CA PRO A 12 39.79 27.61 31.87
C PRO A 12 40.83 28.42 31.08
N GLY A 13 41.63 27.67 30.31
CA GLY A 13 42.58 28.23 29.33
C GLY A 13 41.89 28.52 27.98
N SER A 14 42.31 29.62 27.47
CA SER A 14 42.11 30.27 26.18
C SER A 14 41.83 29.38 24.96
N ALA A 15 40.77 29.75 24.21
CA ALA A 15 40.39 29.23 22.91
C ALA A 15 41.39 29.70 21.81
N ALA A 16 41.84 28.74 21.00
CA ALA A 16 42.43 29.01 19.70
C ALA A 16 41.37 28.72 18.61
N ALA A 17 41.11 29.77 17.82
CA ALA A 17 40.28 29.69 16.63
C ALA A 17 40.97 28.83 15.56
N VAL A 18 40.31 27.76 15.10
CA VAL A 18 40.71 27.03 13.91
C VAL A 18 39.55 27.11 12.88
N GLY A 19 39.97 27.45 11.67
CA GLY A 19 39.18 27.91 10.57
C GLY A 19 38.06 26.98 10.11
N ALA A 20 37.05 27.61 9.57
CA ALA A 20 35.96 27.00 8.82
C ALA A 20 36.50 26.38 7.53
N SER A 21 36.61 25.07 7.50
CA SER A 21 36.67 24.30 6.25
C SER A 21 35.29 23.74 5.94
N GLY A 22 34.77 24.15 4.77
CA GLY A 22 33.46 23.83 4.30
C GLY A 22 33.20 22.32 4.25
N VAL A 23 32.08 21.91 4.81
CA VAL A 23 31.55 20.58 4.67
C VAL A 23 30.98 20.48 3.24
N PRO A 24 31.49 19.57 2.38
CA PRO A 24 30.85 19.31 1.10
C PRO A 24 29.43 18.75 1.39
N GLY A 25 28.44 19.32 0.75
CA GLY A 25 27.05 18.87 0.85
C GLY A 25 26.97 17.36 0.64
N ALA A 26 26.36 16.67 1.59
CA ALA A 26 26.04 15.25 1.47
C ALA A 26 25.10 15.08 0.27
N ALA A 27 25.67 14.72 -0.87
CA ALA A 27 24.92 14.27 -2.02
C ALA A 27 24.09 13.06 -1.56
N ASN A 28 22.76 13.17 -1.68
CA ASN A 28 21.83 12.07 -1.52
C ASN A 28 22.26 10.96 -2.49
N ASP A 29 22.88 9.90 -1.97
CA ASP A 29 23.17 8.70 -2.73
C ASP A 29 22.10 7.64 -2.40
N PRO A 30 21.00 7.57 -3.18
CA PRO A 30 19.98 6.55 -2.96
C PRO A 30 20.55 5.20 -3.37
N THR A 31 20.86 4.38 -2.37
CA THR A 31 21.38 3.01 -2.58
C THR A 31 20.36 2.07 -3.23
N VAL A 32 19.11 2.50 -3.35
CA VAL A 32 18.00 1.69 -3.87
C VAL A 32 17.20 2.45 -4.93
N ARG A 33 17.00 1.82 -6.09
CA ARG A 33 16.09 2.29 -7.14
C ARG A 33 14.98 1.29 -7.38
N LEU A 34 13.79 1.78 -7.68
CA LEU A 34 12.70 0.96 -8.19
C LEU A 34 12.86 0.76 -9.70
N PRO A 35 12.51 -0.40 -10.27
CA PRO A 35 12.46 -0.57 -11.72
C PRO A 35 11.39 0.39 -12.29
N ALA A 36 11.73 1.05 -13.38
CA ALA A 36 10.79 1.86 -14.14
C ALA A 36 9.62 0.97 -14.58
N GLY A 37 8.40 1.40 -14.34
CA GLY A 37 7.22 0.70 -14.84
C GLY A 37 7.30 0.61 -16.36
N SER A 38 7.16 -0.60 -16.90
CA SER A 38 7.08 -0.84 -18.34
C SER A 38 5.82 -0.16 -18.86
N GLY A 39 6.01 1.01 -19.44
CA GLY A 39 4.98 1.68 -20.21
C GLY A 39 4.63 0.81 -21.42
N ALA A 40 3.37 0.43 -21.54
CA ALA A 40 2.85 -0.25 -22.70
C ALA A 40 3.01 0.67 -23.93
N SER A 41 3.89 0.28 -24.83
CA SER A 41 4.03 0.89 -26.16
C SER A 41 2.73 0.65 -26.92
N ARG A 42 1.97 1.70 -27.18
CA ARG A 42 0.93 1.71 -28.19
C ARG A 42 1.60 1.63 -29.56
N ALA A 43 1.51 0.47 -30.19
CA ALA A 43 1.78 0.34 -31.62
C ALA A 43 0.65 1.04 -32.37
N SER A 44 0.99 2.16 -32.98
CA SER A 44 0.18 2.85 -34.00
C SER A 44 0.35 2.09 -35.30
N ALA A 45 -0.68 1.35 -35.75
CA ALA A 45 -0.73 0.78 -37.07
C ALA A 45 -1.15 1.89 -38.03
N ALA A 46 -0.21 2.33 -38.87
CA ALA A 46 -0.45 3.18 -40.01
C ALA A 46 -1.15 2.34 -41.11
N ALA A 47 -2.37 2.72 -41.46
CA ALA A 47 -3.04 2.25 -42.65
C ALA A 47 -2.38 2.88 -43.87
N GLY A 48 -1.75 2.05 -44.68
CA GLY A 48 -1.26 2.40 -45.99
C GLY A 48 -2.40 2.40 -47.00
N ASP A 49 -2.62 3.56 -47.58
CA ASP A 49 -3.49 3.82 -48.71
C ASP A 49 -2.80 3.29 -49.97
N VAL A 50 -3.45 2.38 -50.73
CA VAL A 50 -3.03 1.99 -52.07
C VAL A 50 -4.19 2.26 -53.00
N GLY A 51 -4.11 3.40 -53.67
CA GLY A 51 -4.97 3.73 -54.79
C GLY A 51 -4.71 2.82 -55.97
N TYR A 52 -5.78 2.40 -56.64
CA TYR A 52 -5.73 1.84 -57.98
C TYR A 52 -6.67 2.62 -58.88
N THR A 53 -6.08 3.35 -59.79
CA THR A 53 -6.71 4.04 -60.94
C THR A 53 -6.71 3.13 -62.17
N GLY A 54 -7.72 3.19 -62.98
CA GLY A 54 -7.72 2.67 -64.37
C GLY A 54 -9.11 2.29 -64.82
N THR A 55 -9.77 3.12 -65.42
CA THR A 55 -10.05 3.53 -66.78
C THR A 55 -10.76 2.48 -67.68
N ASP A 56 -11.89 2.94 -68.22
CA ASP A 56 -12.46 2.75 -69.49
C ASP A 56 -13.28 1.51 -69.86
N ALA A 57 -14.54 1.86 -70.20
CA ALA A 57 -15.48 1.13 -71.07
C ALA A 57 -14.98 1.21 -72.54
N PRO A 58 -15.54 0.54 -73.57
CA PRO A 58 -16.97 0.57 -73.94
C PRO A 58 -17.53 -0.67 -74.64
N GLY A 59 -18.85 -0.76 -74.72
CA GLY A 59 -19.65 -0.98 -75.87
C GLY A 59 -19.78 -2.35 -76.53
N GLY A 60 -21.02 -2.76 -76.71
CA GLY A 60 -21.42 -3.63 -77.81
C GLY A 60 -22.64 -4.50 -77.54
N PRO A 61 -23.54 -4.56 -78.46
CA PRO A 61 -24.91 -5.00 -78.19
C PRO A 61 -25.13 -6.49 -78.43
N TRP A 62 -26.06 -7.03 -77.73
CA TRP A 62 -26.54 -8.44 -77.88
C TRP A 62 -27.68 -8.48 -78.93
N PRO A 63 -27.68 -9.39 -79.88
CA PRO A 63 -28.85 -9.65 -80.74
C PRO A 63 -29.57 -10.94 -80.34
N ASN A 64 -30.89 -10.86 -80.49
CA ASN A 64 -31.83 -11.93 -80.88
C ASN A 64 -32.29 -12.93 -79.85
N GLN A 65 -33.49 -12.69 -79.36
CA GLN A 65 -34.41 -13.70 -78.86
C GLN A 65 -35.28 -14.26 -80.01
N PRO A 66 -35.51 -15.56 -80.11
CA PRO A 66 -36.57 -16.11 -81.00
C PRO A 66 -37.89 -16.27 -80.25
N PRO A 67 -39.01 -16.38 -80.92
CA PRO A 67 -40.37 -16.15 -80.42
C PRO A 67 -41.01 -17.33 -79.72
N LEU A 68 -41.89 -16.99 -78.79
CA LEU A 68 -42.74 -17.86 -77.98
C LEU A 68 -43.70 -18.69 -78.89
N ARG A 69 -43.69 -20.00 -78.66
CA ARG A 69 -44.77 -20.90 -79.20
C ARG A 69 -45.79 -21.15 -78.07
N SER A 70 -47.04 -20.92 -78.44
CA SER A 70 -48.24 -21.23 -77.66
C SER A 70 -48.43 -22.73 -77.44
N ALA A 71 -48.75 -23.13 -76.26
CA ALA A 71 -49.25 -24.52 -75.96
C ALA A 71 -50.68 -24.48 -75.40
N PRO A 72 -51.51 -25.41 -75.77
CA PRO A 72 -52.94 -25.43 -75.41
C PRO A 72 -53.22 -26.31 -74.16
N GLY A 73 -54.25 -25.93 -73.38
CA GLY A 73 -55.14 -26.81 -72.68
C GLY A 73 -54.76 -27.26 -71.28
N ALA A 74 -55.28 -26.56 -70.26
CA ALA A 74 -55.32 -27.05 -68.89
C ALA A 74 -56.59 -27.79 -68.58
N PRO A 75 -56.61 -28.91 -67.80
CA PRO A 75 -57.81 -29.50 -67.19
C PRO A 75 -58.04 -28.84 -65.79
N PRO A 76 -59.33 -28.89 -65.32
CA PRO A 76 -59.77 -28.15 -64.14
C PRO A 76 -59.56 -28.89 -62.83
N GLY A 77 -59.17 -28.08 -61.82
CA GLY A 77 -59.68 -28.28 -60.45
C GLY A 77 -58.93 -29.25 -59.56
N ARG A 78 -58.08 -28.74 -58.74
CA ARG A 78 -57.91 -29.20 -57.34
C ARG A 78 -57.82 -28.03 -56.42
N GLY A 79 -58.66 -28.05 -55.34
CA GLY A 79 -58.80 -26.98 -54.39
C GLY A 79 -57.57 -26.60 -53.63
N PRO A 80 -57.62 -25.51 -52.80
CA PRO A 80 -56.47 -24.92 -52.17
C PRO A 80 -55.95 -25.86 -51.08
N VAL A 81 -54.74 -26.38 -51.31
CA VAL A 81 -53.93 -27.01 -50.27
C VAL A 81 -53.43 -25.88 -49.34
N THR A 82 -54.08 -25.75 -48.21
CA THR A 82 -53.58 -24.93 -47.13
C THR A 82 -52.21 -25.48 -46.70
N SER A 83 -51.09 -24.89 -47.25
CA SER A 83 -49.77 -25.11 -46.72
C SER A 83 -49.70 -24.51 -45.32
N GLY A 84 -49.94 -25.35 -44.32
CA GLY A 84 -49.65 -25.03 -42.94
C GLY A 84 -48.17 -24.62 -42.84
N SER A 85 -47.92 -23.32 -42.69
CA SER A 85 -46.60 -22.80 -42.33
C SER A 85 -46.27 -23.33 -40.96
N GLY A 86 -45.63 -24.50 -40.91
CA GLY A 86 -44.97 -25.01 -39.69
C GLY A 86 -43.94 -23.99 -39.26
N ARG A 87 -44.32 -23.13 -38.34
CA ARG A 87 -43.40 -22.32 -37.56
C ARG A 87 -42.49 -23.28 -36.85
N ARG A 88 -41.31 -23.52 -37.42
CA ARG A 88 -40.22 -24.21 -36.72
C ARG A 88 -39.91 -23.40 -35.47
N PRO A 89 -40.05 -23.94 -34.26
CA PRO A 89 -39.66 -23.24 -33.04
C PRO A 89 -38.13 -23.10 -33.03
N ARG A 90 -37.69 -22.01 -33.62
CA ARG A 90 -36.28 -21.62 -33.46
C ARG A 90 -36.13 -21.05 -32.07
N ARG A 91 -35.30 -21.71 -31.21
CA ARG A 91 -34.56 -21.18 -30.06
C ARG A 91 -34.73 -21.86 -28.71
N PRO A 92 -34.81 -23.18 -28.57
CA PRO A 92 -34.57 -23.78 -27.26
C PRO A 92 -33.10 -23.66 -26.83
N ARG A 93 -32.16 -23.69 -27.82
CA ARG A 93 -30.70 -23.62 -27.53
C ARG A 93 -30.26 -22.30 -26.94
N LEU A 94 -30.76 -21.13 -27.42
CA LEU A 94 -30.40 -19.83 -26.86
C LEU A 94 -30.92 -19.66 -25.42
N ARG A 95 -32.15 -20.10 -25.14
CA ARG A 95 -32.69 -20.05 -23.78
C ARG A 95 -31.91 -20.96 -22.81
N LEU A 96 -31.49 -22.13 -23.27
CA LEU A 96 -30.66 -23.05 -22.50
C LEU A 96 -29.26 -22.43 -22.22
N VAL A 97 -28.61 -21.85 -23.21
CA VAL A 97 -27.31 -21.17 -23.04
C VAL A 97 -27.43 -20.01 -22.07
N LEU A 98 -28.48 -19.18 -22.19
CA LEU A 98 -28.74 -18.08 -21.24
C LEU A 98 -29.04 -18.60 -19.82
N ALA A 99 -29.74 -19.68 -19.67
CA ALA A 99 -30.02 -20.31 -18.38
C ALA A 99 -28.73 -20.87 -17.73
N ILE A 100 -27.85 -21.51 -18.51
CA ILE A 100 -26.56 -22.02 -18.05
C ILE A 100 -25.68 -20.83 -17.64
N LEU A 101 -25.61 -19.76 -18.46
CA LEU A 101 -24.81 -18.56 -18.13
C LEU A 101 -25.35 -17.89 -16.87
N ALA A 102 -26.67 -17.75 -16.72
CA ALA A 102 -27.29 -17.22 -15.50
C ALA A 102 -26.94 -18.08 -14.28
N GLY A 103 -27.01 -19.42 -14.42
CA GLY A 103 -26.62 -20.36 -13.37
C GLY A 103 -25.16 -20.21 -12.97
N LEU A 104 -24.24 -20.10 -13.93
CA LEU A 104 -22.83 -19.85 -13.67
C LEU A 104 -22.59 -18.52 -12.95
N VAL A 105 -23.31 -17.45 -13.34
CA VAL A 105 -23.23 -16.13 -12.66
C VAL A 105 -23.71 -16.25 -11.21
N VAL A 106 -24.82 -16.96 -10.97
CA VAL A 106 -25.34 -17.16 -9.61
C VAL A 106 -24.35 -17.95 -8.76
N VAL A 107 -23.77 -19.04 -9.29
CA VAL A 107 -22.73 -19.82 -8.59
C VAL A 107 -21.51 -18.94 -8.28
N LEU A 108 -21.05 -18.14 -9.25
CA LEU A 108 -19.94 -17.21 -9.05
C LEU A 108 -20.26 -16.19 -7.95
N LEU A 109 -21.45 -15.61 -7.94
CA LEU A 109 -21.89 -14.68 -6.90
C LEU A 109 -21.89 -15.33 -5.51
N ILE A 110 -22.39 -16.57 -5.40
CA ILE A 110 -22.38 -17.32 -4.15
C ILE A 110 -20.95 -17.55 -3.68
N LEU A 111 -20.03 -17.93 -4.57
CA LEU A 111 -18.62 -18.13 -4.25
C LEU A 111 -17.93 -16.83 -3.81
N VAL A 112 -18.21 -15.70 -4.47
CA VAL A 112 -17.66 -14.39 -4.12
C VAL A 112 -18.18 -13.93 -2.75
N ILE A 113 -19.49 -14.02 -2.52
CA ILE A 113 -20.11 -13.63 -1.25
C ILE A 113 -19.65 -14.55 -0.12
N GLY A 114 -19.67 -15.87 -0.33
CA GLY A 114 -19.18 -16.84 0.65
C GLY A 114 -17.70 -16.65 0.97
N GLY A 115 -16.86 -16.43 -0.05
CA GLY A 115 -15.45 -16.09 0.09
C GLY A 115 -15.22 -14.80 0.87
N TYR A 116 -16.02 -13.77 0.61
CA TYR A 116 -15.97 -12.51 1.37
C TYR A 116 -16.21 -12.73 2.87
N PHE A 117 -17.30 -13.40 3.24
CA PHE A 117 -17.62 -13.65 4.65
C PHE A 117 -16.63 -14.60 5.32
N TYR A 118 -16.11 -15.58 4.59
CA TYR A 118 -15.06 -16.46 5.08
C TYR A 118 -13.78 -15.69 5.41
N LEU A 119 -13.31 -14.83 4.50
CA LEU A 119 -12.11 -14.01 4.71
C LEU A 119 -12.33 -12.94 5.79
N ASP A 120 -13.49 -12.31 5.82
CA ASP A 120 -13.84 -11.34 6.85
C ASP A 120 -13.82 -11.98 8.25
N GLY A 121 -14.33 -13.20 8.37
CA GLY A 121 -14.31 -13.98 9.62
C GLY A 121 -12.91 -14.41 10.09
N LYS A 122 -11.92 -14.46 9.17
CA LYS A 122 -10.53 -14.81 9.46
C LYS A 122 -9.69 -13.63 9.97
N LEU A 123 -10.20 -12.40 9.90
CA LEU A 123 -9.48 -11.22 10.41
C LEU A 123 -9.19 -11.35 11.91
N ASN A 124 -7.93 -11.17 12.29
CA ASN A 124 -7.53 -11.12 13.70
C ASN A 124 -7.95 -9.78 14.30
N ARG A 125 -9.14 -9.76 14.88
CA ARG A 125 -9.75 -8.56 15.46
C ARG A 125 -9.36 -8.39 16.91
N SER A 126 -9.09 -7.13 17.29
CA SER A 126 -8.79 -6.74 18.66
C SER A 126 -9.48 -5.41 19.01
N ASN A 127 -9.78 -5.22 20.29
CA ASN A 127 -10.45 -4.01 20.76
C ASN A 127 -9.45 -2.87 20.98
N VAL A 128 -9.01 -2.25 19.87
CA VAL A 128 -8.01 -1.18 19.88
C VAL A 128 -8.67 0.19 20.06
N LEU A 129 -9.73 0.47 19.31
CA LEU A 129 -10.36 1.78 19.25
C LEU A 129 -11.53 1.87 20.24
N VAL A 130 -11.17 2.00 21.52
CA VAL A 130 -12.16 2.17 22.59
C VAL A 130 -12.49 3.65 22.76
N SER A 131 -13.78 3.96 22.91
CA SER A 131 -14.23 5.32 23.19
C SER A 131 -13.74 5.78 24.59
N TYR A 132 -13.40 7.06 24.71
CA TYR A 132 -12.95 7.67 25.95
C TYR A 132 -13.40 9.15 26.03
N THR A 133 -13.48 9.67 27.24
CA THR A 133 -13.85 11.09 27.47
C THR A 133 -12.79 12.01 26.85
N GLY A 134 -13.23 13.01 26.07
CA GLY A 134 -12.34 13.93 25.37
C GLY A 134 -11.75 13.38 24.06
N GLN A 135 -12.28 12.26 23.55
CA GLN A 135 -11.90 11.75 22.24
C GLN A 135 -12.30 12.74 21.13
N PRO A 136 -11.43 13.02 20.14
CA PRO A 136 -11.76 13.91 19.04
C PRO A 136 -13.04 13.49 18.31
N ALA A 137 -13.83 14.46 17.85
CA ALA A 137 -14.95 14.20 16.97
C ALA A 137 -14.48 13.63 15.62
N ALA A 138 -15.33 12.89 14.95
CA ALA A 138 -15.06 12.44 13.60
C ALA A 138 -15.01 13.65 12.66
N GLY A 139 -13.93 13.78 11.90
CA GLY A 139 -13.80 14.73 10.81
C GLY A 139 -14.37 14.17 9.50
N ALA A 140 -14.11 14.87 8.41
CA ALA A 140 -14.42 14.38 7.07
C ALA A 140 -13.42 13.27 6.67
N GLY A 141 -13.86 12.32 5.83
CA GLY A 141 -13.04 11.17 5.40
C GLY A 141 -12.84 10.11 6.48
N SER A 142 -11.83 9.28 6.32
CA SER A 142 -11.52 8.17 7.22
C SER A 142 -10.03 8.12 7.56
N ASN A 143 -9.71 8.06 8.85
CA ASN A 143 -8.34 8.00 9.35
C ASN A 143 -8.00 6.60 9.85
N TRP A 144 -6.88 6.09 9.37
CA TRP A 144 -6.32 4.80 9.73
C TRP A 144 -5.02 4.98 10.49
N LEU A 145 -4.89 4.27 11.60
CA LEU A 145 -3.59 4.09 12.25
C LEU A 145 -2.99 2.76 11.79
N ILE A 146 -1.88 2.83 11.08
CA ILE A 146 -1.14 1.67 10.58
C ILE A 146 0.14 1.55 11.38
N THR A 147 0.38 0.39 11.98
CA THR A 147 1.58 0.15 12.78
C THR A 147 2.34 -1.06 12.29
N GLY A 148 3.67 -0.91 12.18
CA GLY A 148 4.59 -2.03 12.02
C GLY A 148 5.20 -2.37 13.37
N SER A 149 4.94 -3.56 13.90
CA SER A 149 5.50 -4.02 15.17
C SER A 149 6.53 -5.12 14.97
N ASP A 150 7.43 -5.26 15.94
CA ASP A 150 8.38 -6.37 16.04
C ASP A 150 7.75 -7.68 16.58
N SER A 151 6.41 -7.72 16.63
CA SER A 151 5.66 -8.92 16.99
C SER A 151 6.01 -10.08 16.06
N ARG A 152 6.30 -11.23 16.66
CA ARG A 152 6.62 -12.47 15.94
C ARG A 152 5.41 -13.37 15.75
N GLN A 153 4.21 -12.89 16.09
CA GLN A 153 2.97 -13.61 15.80
C GLN A 153 2.91 -14.03 14.33
N GLY A 154 2.53 -15.27 14.09
CA GLY A 154 2.50 -15.85 12.76
C GLY A 154 3.83 -16.39 12.23
N LEU A 155 4.93 -16.31 13.01
CA LEU A 155 6.18 -16.99 12.72
C LEU A 155 6.30 -18.29 13.50
N THR A 156 6.73 -19.36 12.85
CA THR A 156 7.14 -20.59 13.53
C THR A 156 8.55 -20.43 14.11
N ARG A 157 8.91 -21.21 15.14
CA ARG A 157 10.27 -21.21 15.71
C ARG A 157 11.37 -21.47 14.68
N LYS A 158 11.07 -22.24 13.62
CA LYS A 158 12.00 -22.47 12.50
C LYS A 158 12.20 -21.19 11.69
N GLN A 159 11.12 -20.44 11.44
CA GLN A 159 11.15 -19.15 10.73
C GLN A 159 11.85 -18.08 11.57
N GLU A 160 11.59 -18.01 12.88
CA GLU A 160 12.28 -17.08 13.80
C GLU A 160 13.80 -17.26 13.73
N ARG A 161 14.27 -18.51 13.77
CA ARG A 161 15.70 -18.81 13.61
C ARG A 161 16.21 -18.45 12.22
N LYS A 162 15.46 -18.82 11.17
CA LYS A 162 15.83 -18.55 9.77
C LYS A 162 15.94 -17.06 9.48
N TYR A 163 15.07 -16.24 10.05
CA TYR A 163 15.01 -14.81 9.81
C TYR A 163 15.77 -13.99 10.87
N HIS A 164 16.53 -14.62 11.74
CA HIS A 164 17.31 -13.96 12.79
C HIS A 164 16.49 -12.99 13.64
N THR A 165 15.21 -13.29 13.93
CA THR A 165 14.34 -12.40 14.69
C THR A 165 14.61 -12.40 16.17
N GLY A 166 15.46 -13.31 16.65
CA GLY A 166 15.74 -13.52 18.07
C GLY A 166 14.60 -14.26 18.79
N ARG A 167 14.69 -14.38 20.11
CA ARG A 167 13.61 -14.89 20.96
C ARG A 167 12.72 -13.74 21.42
N ASP A 168 11.46 -14.06 21.72
CA ASP A 168 10.51 -13.06 22.24
C ASP A 168 11.04 -12.50 23.56
N VAL A 169 11.37 -11.21 23.57
CA VAL A 169 11.69 -10.45 24.77
C VAL A 169 10.47 -9.62 25.09
N ASN A 170 10.03 -9.62 26.35
CA ASN A 170 8.92 -8.84 26.82
C ASN A 170 9.04 -7.38 26.39
N GLY A 171 8.00 -6.85 25.72
CA GLY A 171 7.92 -5.48 25.26
C GLY A 171 7.89 -5.35 23.74
N GLN A 172 6.74 -5.64 23.13
CA GLN A 172 6.52 -5.33 21.73
C GLN A 172 6.68 -3.82 21.49
N ARG A 173 7.41 -3.46 20.45
CA ARG A 173 7.61 -2.06 20.05
C ARG A 173 7.02 -1.86 18.66
N SER A 174 6.46 -0.68 18.44
CA SER A 174 6.10 -0.25 17.09
C SER A 174 7.21 0.64 16.57
N ASP A 175 7.92 0.16 15.56
CA ASP A 175 8.99 0.94 14.91
C ASP A 175 8.47 1.80 13.75
N THR A 176 7.32 1.46 13.21
CA THR A 176 6.68 2.20 12.11
C THR A 176 5.26 2.60 12.53
N ILE A 177 5.00 3.90 12.53
CA ILE A 177 3.69 4.47 12.88
C ILE A 177 3.27 5.39 11.74
N LEU A 178 2.21 5.02 11.04
CA LEU A 178 1.68 5.75 9.89
C LEU A 178 0.23 6.12 10.15
N LEU A 179 -0.13 7.34 9.78
CA LEU A 179 -1.51 7.80 9.74
C LEU A 179 -1.91 7.91 8.26
N LEU A 180 -2.87 7.10 7.83
CA LEU A 180 -3.44 7.19 6.49
C LEU A 180 -4.80 7.87 6.58
N HIS A 181 -4.93 8.99 5.87
CA HIS A 181 -6.20 9.68 5.66
C HIS A 181 -6.74 9.32 4.27
N ILE A 182 -7.95 8.81 4.23
CA ILE A 182 -8.69 8.53 2.99
C ILE A 182 -9.76 9.60 2.85
N SER A 183 -9.65 10.42 1.81
CA SER A 183 -10.58 11.49 1.54
C SER A 183 -12.02 10.97 1.34
N GLY A 184 -13.00 11.62 1.96
CA GLY A 184 -14.41 11.38 1.71
C GLY A 184 -14.93 12.09 0.45
N ASN A 185 -14.19 13.09 -0.04
CA ASN A 185 -14.55 13.92 -1.19
C ASN A 185 -13.90 13.46 -2.50
N GLY A 186 -13.26 12.27 -2.52
CA GLY A 186 -12.60 11.72 -3.71
C GLY A 186 -11.23 12.32 -4.03
N GLY A 187 -10.65 13.10 -3.11
CA GLY A 187 -9.26 13.57 -3.19
C GLY A 187 -8.24 12.43 -3.03
N PRO A 188 -6.94 12.71 -3.27
CA PRO A 188 -5.89 11.75 -3.04
C PRO A 188 -5.80 11.36 -1.56
N ALA A 189 -5.51 10.10 -1.29
CA ALA A 189 -5.22 9.68 0.07
C ALA A 189 -3.89 10.27 0.55
N VAL A 190 -3.80 10.59 1.83
CA VAL A 190 -2.59 11.15 2.43
C VAL A 190 -2.01 10.20 3.45
N LEU A 191 -0.75 9.82 3.25
CA LEU A 191 -0.01 8.97 4.18
C LEU A 191 1.01 9.82 4.96
N VAL A 192 0.75 10.01 6.25
CA VAL A 192 1.60 10.77 7.16
C VAL A 192 2.47 9.82 7.99
N SER A 193 3.78 9.94 7.90
CA SER A 193 4.71 9.25 8.78
C SER A 193 4.81 10.00 10.12
N LEU A 194 4.59 9.27 11.22
CA LEU A 194 4.80 9.75 12.58
C LEU A 194 6.09 9.12 13.11
N PRO A 195 7.18 9.88 13.29
CA PRO A 195 8.42 9.32 13.81
C PRO A 195 8.19 8.63 15.16
N ARG A 196 8.73 7.44 15.34
CA ARG A 196 8.57 6.65 16.57
C ARG A 196 9.06 7.36 17.83
N ASP A 197 10.09 8.22 17.66
CA ASP A 197 10.71 8.98 18.73
C ASP A 197 10.06 10.36 18.93
N SER A 198 8.88 10.62 18.33
CA SER A 198 8.09 11.85 18.53
C SER A 198 7.79 12.06 20.01
N TYR A 199 8.13 13.24 20.54
CA TYR A 199 7.91 13.60 21.94
C TYR A 199 6.48 14.10 22.13
N VAL A 200 5.63 13.26 22.69
CA VAL A 200 4.19 13.49 22.83
C VAL A 200 3.69 13.14 24.23
N LYS A 201 2.55 13.72 24.63
CA LYS A 201 1.90 13.37 25.88
C LYS A 201 1.17 12.04 25.76
N ILE A 202 1.63 11.03 26.53
CA ILE A 202 1.01 9.70 26.64
C ILE A 202 0.03 9.72 27.81
N PRO A 203 -1.26 9.42 27.59
CA PRO A 203 -2.26 9.38 28.64
C PRO A 203 -1.86 8.45 29.81
N GLY A 204 -1.78 8.99 31.02
CA GLY A 204 -1.37 8.23 32.22
C GLY A 204 0.13 8.13 32.45
N TYR A 205 0.98 8.54 31.48
CA TYR A 205 2.43 8.35 31.54
C TYR A 205 3.25 9.65 31.31
N GLY A 206 2.57 10.81 31.11
CA GLY A 206 3.26 12.07 30.85
C GLY A 206 3.85 12.15 29.43
N TYR A 207 4.87 13.01 29.26
CA TYR A 207 5.56 13.19 27.97
C TYR A 207 6.62 12.12 27.77
N ASN A 208 6.60 11.45 26.62
CA ASN A 208 7.56 10.41 26.27
C ASN A 208 7.60 10.24 24.73
N LYS A 209 8.49 9.36 24.24
CA LYS A 209 8.52 8.94 22.85
C LYS A 209 7.23 8.21 22.46
N LEU A 210 6.72 8.48 21.26
CA LEU A 210 5.45 7.91 20.77
C LEU A 210 5.42 6.37 20.83
N ASN A 211 6.53 5.71 20.48
CA ASN A 211 6.64 4.26 20.51
C ASN A 211 6.53 3.68 21.95
N ALA A 212 6.84 4.47 22.98
CA ALA A 212 6.65 4.05 24.36
C ALA A 212 5.17 3.80 24.71
N ALA A 213 4.25 4.54 24.08
CA ALA A 213 2.82 4.29 24.24
C ALA A 213 2.43 2.85 23.83
N TYR A 214 3.05 2.33 22.77
CA TYR A 214 2.83 0.94 22.37
C TYR A 214 3.39 -0.06 23.40
N SER A 215 4.58 0.22 23.92
CA SER A 215 5.20 -0.64 24.95
C SER A 215 4.45 -0.64 26.29
N PHE A 216 3.84 0.50 26.68
CA PHE A 216 3.13 0.65 27.95
C PHE A 216 1.71 0.10 27.93
N GLY A 217 0.99 0.25 26.84
CA GLY A 217 -0.43 -0.11 26.76
C GLY A 217 -0.88 -0.63 25.40
N GLY A 218 0.07 -1.13 24.62
CA GLY A 218 -0.21 -1.75 23.31
C GLY A 218 -0.81 -0.78 22.28
N PRO A 219 -1.46 -1.34 21.27
CA PRO A 219 -2.05 -0.55 20.20
C PRO A 219 -3.18 0.38 20.69
N LYS A 220 -3.88 0.02 21.75
CA LYS A 220 -4.95 0.82 22.36
C LYS A 220 -4.43 2.15 22.90
N LEU A 221 -3.36 2.13 23.68
CA LEU A 221 -2.77 3.34 24.25
C LEU A 221 -2.09 4.17 23.15
N LEU A 222 -1.43 3.52 22.18
CA LEU A 222 -0.87 4.21 21.03
C LEU A 222 -1.95 4.95 20.23
N ALA A 223 -3.07 4.29 19.92
CA ALA A 223 -4.16 4.92 19.17
C ALA A 223 -4.73 6.14 19.91
N ARG A 224 -4.95 6.03 21.23
CA ARG A 224 -5.38 7.14 22.07
C ARG A 224 -4.36 8.29 22.09
N THR A 225 -3.06 7.95 22.17
CA THR A 225 -1.97 8.93 22.16
C THR A 225 -1.92 9.68 20.83
N VAL A 226 -2.03 8.97 19.70
CA VAL A 226 -2.05 9.59 18.37
C VAL A 226 -3.29 10.47 18.19
N GLN A 227 -4.47 10.04 18.61
CA GLN A 227 -5.69 10.86 18.55
C GLN A 227 -5.52 12.16 19.34
N ASN A 228 -4.98 12.09 20.56
CA ASN A 228 -4.76 13.27 21.40
C ASN A 228 -3.69 14.20 20.83
N ALA A 229 -2.61 13.66 20.25
CA ALA A 229 -1.51 14.45 19.71
C ALA A 229 -1.88 15.13 18.37
N THR A 230 -2.73 14.50 17.56
CA THR A 230 -3.10 14.98 16.22
C THR A 230 -4.43 15.74 16.20
N GLY A 231 -5.30 15.50 17.18
CA GLY A 231 -6.70 15.96 17.18
C GLY A 231 -7.60 15.25 16.18
N LEU A 232 -7.10 14.18 15.54
CA LEU A 232 -7.84 13.39 14.55
C LEU A 232 -8.51 12.18 15.20
N ARG A 233 -9.78 11.94 14.91
CA ARG A 233 -10.44 10.68 15.24
C ARG A 233 -9.89 9.60 14.33
N ILE A 234 -9.43 8.48 14.92
CA ILE A 234 -9.03 7.28 14.19
C ILE A 234 -10.23 6.35 14.14
N GLN A 235 -10.66 5.97 12.93
CA GLN A 235 -11.79 5.08 12.69
C GLN A 235 -11.35 3.63 12.51
N HIS A 236 -10.12 3.39 12.06
CA HIS A 236 -9.60 2.05 11.80
C HIS A 236 -8.17 1.89 12.28
N TYR A 237 -7.86 0.69 12.73
CA TYR A 237 -6.50 0.29 13.11
C TYR A 237 -6.06 -0.92 12.29
N MET A 238 -4.79 -0.92 11.89
CA MET A 238 -4.13 -2.07 11.27
C MET A 238 -2.71 -2.21 11.81
N GLY A 239 -2.43 -3.34 12.43
CA GLY A 239 -1.09 -3.73 12.90
C GLY A 239 -0.52 -4.85 12.05
N ILE A 240 0.75 -4.72 11.66
CA ILE A 240 1.49 -5.71 10.88
C ILE A 240 2.71 -6.13 11.68
N GLY A 241 2.77 -7.40 12.08
CA GLY A 241 3.95 -8.00 12.70
C GLY A 241 4.93 -8.58 11.66
N PHE A 242 6.04 -9.13 12.11
CA PHE A 242 7.05 -9.74 11.23
C PHE A 242 6.48 -10.88 10.39
N GLY A 243 5.65 -11.74 10.99
CA GLY A 243 4.97 -12.82 10.27
C GLY A 243 4.07 -12.29 9.16
N GLY A 244 3.31 -11.23 9.46
CA GLY A 244 2.45 -10.56 8.49
C GLY A 244 3.22 -10.00 7.30
N LEU A 245 4.33 -9.31 7.55
CA LEU A 245 5.19 -8.79 6.49
C LEU A 245 5.72 -9.92 5.59
N VAL A 246 6.23 -11.00 6.18
CA VAL A 246 6.73 -12.16 5.43
C VAL A 246 5.64 -12.77 4.56
N ASN A 247 4.44 -12.95 5.11
CA ASN A 247 3.31 -13.55 4.40
C ASN A 247 2.81 -12.65 3.27
N VAL A 248 2.64 -11.34 3.52
CA VAL A 248 2.23 -10.38 2.48
C VAL A 248 3.21 -10.34 1.32
N VAL A 249 4.51 -10.29 1.59
CA VAL A 249 5.54 -10.26 0.55
C VAL A 249 5.55 -11.56 -0.27
N ASN A 250 5.49 -12.71 0.40
CA ASN A 250 5.49 -14.00 -0.30
C ASN A 250 4.24 -14.20 -1.16
N SER A 251 3.08 -13.74 -0.68
CA SER A 251 1.80 -13.91 -1.37
C SER A 251 1.73 -13.14 -2.69
N VAL A 252 2.45 -12.00 -2.80
CA VAL A 252 2.55 -11.24 -4.07
C VAL A 252 3.70 -11.70 -4.96
N GLY A 253 4.36 -12.82 -4.62
CA GLY A 253 5.50 -13.34 -5.36
C GLY A 253 6.81 -12.58 -5.13
N GLY A 254 6.92 -11.85 -4.01
CA GLY A 254 8.07 -11.04 -3.67
C GLY A 254 8.04 -9.62 -4.22
N VAL A 255 8.97 -8.79 -3.74
CA VAL A 255 9.13 -7.39 -4.12
C VAL A 255 10.46 -7.19 -4.83
N THR A 256 10.44 -6.69 -6.06
CA THR A 256 11.65 -6.41 -6.82
C THR A 256 12.23 -5.05 -6.42
N MET A 257 13.51 -5.06 -6.04
CA MET A 257 14.26 -3.86 -5.66
C MET A 257 15.63 -3.87 -6.33
N CYS A 258 16.17 -2.70 -6.64
CA CYS A 258 17.47 -2.53 -7.28
C CYS A 258 18.43 -1.83 -6.32
N PHE A 259 19.62 -2.42 -6.14
CA PHE A 259 20.65 -1.95 -5.21
C PHE A 259 21.89 -1.51 -5.97
N ARG A 260 22.43 -0.34 -5.64
CA ARG A 260 23.68 0.18 -6.24
C ARG A 260 24.91 -0.56 -5.73
N HIS A 261 24.85 -1.00 -4.47
CA HIS A 261 25.95 -1.70 -3.78
C HIS A 261 25.41 -2.98 -3.14
N PRO A 262 26.26 -4.00 -2.89
CA PRO A 262 25.84 -5.15 -2.12
C PRO A 262 25.56 -4.74 -0.68
N LEU A 263 24.55 -5.37 -0.05
CA LEU A 263 24.17 -5.11 1.34
C LEU A 263 24.35 -6.40 2.14
N HIS A 264 25.12 -6.33 3.22
CA HIS A 264 25.37 -7.44 4.13
C HIS A 264 25.19 -6.95 5.58
N ASP A 265 24.29 -7.58 6.30
CA ASP A 265 24.09 -7.29 7.73
C ASP A 265 23.88 -8.61 8.49
N ALA A 266 24.91 -9.05 9.20
CA ALA A 266 24.90 -10.30 9.96
C ALA A 266 23.83 -10.30 11.07
N ALA A 267 23.53 -9.14 11.67
CA ALA A 267 22.54 -9.02 12.73
C ALA A 267 21.12 -9.28 12.24
N SER A 268 20.79 -8.82 11.03
CA SER A 268 19.49 -9.10 10.39
C SER A 268 19.48 -10.33 9.48
N GLY A 269 20.65 -10.95 9.27
CA GLY A 269 20.84 -12.05 8.31
C GLY A 269 20.69 -11.63 6.86
N LEU A 270 20.93 -10.34 6.54
CA LEU A 270 20.76 -9.80 5.19
C LEU A 270 21.98 -10.07 4.31
N HIS A 271 21.74 -10.65 3.13
CA HIS A 271 22.72 -10.79 2.07
C HIS A 271 22.06 -10.45 0.72
N LEU A 272 22.36 -9.25 0.20
CA LEU A 272 21.87 -8.78 -1.08
C LEU A 272 23.04 -8.42 -1.99
N ARG A 273 22.93 -8.77 -3.27
CA ARG A 273 23.91 -8.43 -4.30
C ARG A 273 23.60 -7.07 -4.91
N LYS A 274 24.57 -6.44 -5.56
CA LYS A 274 24.34 -5.30 -6.45
C LYS A 274 23.42 -5.71 -7.60
N GLY A 275 22.55 -4.80 -8.05
CA GLY A 275 21.61 -5.01 -9.15
C GLY A 275 20.17 -5.22 -8.68
N CYS A 276 19.28 -5.51 -9.61
CA CYS A 276 17.87 -5.73 -9.34
C CYS A 276 17.63 -7.19 -8.97
N GLN A 277 16.89 -7.41 -7.87
CA GLN A 277 16.53 -8.74 -7.40
C GLN A 277 15.17 -8.72 -6.70
N THR A 278 14.48 -9.85 -6.74
CA THR A 278 13.21 -10.04 -6.04
C THR A 278 13.48 -10.53 -4.62
N LEU A 279 13.03 -9.75 -3.65
CA LEU A 279 13.09 -10.09 -2.23
C LEU A 279 11.89 -10.96 -1.88
N ASP A 280 12.13 -12.16 -1.37
CA ASP A 280 11.12 -12.94 -0.67
C ASP A 280 10.82 -12.31 0.70
N GLY A 281 9.79 -12.83 1.41
CA GLY A 281 9.40 -12.26 2.70
C GLY A 281 10.51 -12.27 3.75
N GLY A 282 11.41 -13.28 3.74
CA GLY A 282 12.53 -13.34 4.65
C GLY A 282 13.59 -12.27 4.36
N LYS A 283 13.99 -12.12 3.10
CA LYS A 283 14.93 -11.08 2.68
C LYS A 283 14.34 -9.68 2.89
N ALA A 284 13.05 -9.51 2.61
CA ALA A 284 12.33 -8.27 2.87
C ALA A 284 12.35 -7.90 4.36
N LEU A 285 12.06 -8.87 5.24
CA LEU A 285 12.11 -8.66 6.69
C LEU A 285 13.53 -8.32 7.16
N SER A 286 14.55 -9.01 6.66
CA SER A 286 15.95 -8.69 6.97
C SER A 286 16.32 -7.29 6.49
N PHE A 287 15.89 -6.90 5.28
CA PHE A 287 16.16 -5.57 4.71
C PHE A 287 15.55 -4.43 5.52
N VAL A 288 14.30 -4.50 5.95
CA VAL A 288 13.66 -3.43 6.73
C VAL A 288 14.19 -3.34 8.16
N ARG A 289 14.92 -4.36 8.64
CA ARG A 289 15.54 -4.43 9.97
C ARG A 289 17.02 -4.04 9.96
N THR A 290 17.66 -3.94 8.80
CA THR A 290 19.09 -3.64 8.67
C THR A 290 19.44 -2.28 9.26
N ARG A 291 20.46 -2.25 10.12
CA ARG A 291 20.96 -1.04 10.82
C ARG A 291 22.43 -0.77 10.61
N HIS A 292 23.27 -1.78 10.46
CA HIS A 292 24.72 -1.70 10.67
C HIS A 292 25.54 -1.36 9.42
N GLN A 293 24.91 -1.08 8.29
CA GLN A 293 25.62 -0.85 7.01
C GLN A 293 25.97 0.62 6.72
N PHE A 294 25.47 1.56 7.52
CA PHE A 294 25.53 2.98 7.18
C PHE A 294 26.01 3.82 8.35
N ALA A 295 26.82 4.84 8.07
CA ALA A 295 27.34 5.78 9.08
C ALA A 295 26.20 6.53 9.82
N SER A 296 25.07 6.74 9.15
CA SER A 296 23.83 7.34 9.71
C SER A 296 22.75 6.26 9.95
N GLN A 297 23.02 5.33 10.84
CA GLN A 297 22.29 4.07 11.04
C GLN A 297 20.76 4.19 11.06
N ASP A 298 20.20 5.15 11.79
CA ASP A 298 18.75 5.28 11.95
C ASP A 298 18.07 5.99 10.78
N LEU A 299 18.68 7.02 10.20
CA LEU A 299 18.12 7.74 9.04
C LEU A 299 18.03 6.85 7.80
N GLN A 300 19.08 6.05 7.55
CA GLN A 300 19.09 5.13 6.42
C GLN A 300 18.08 4.00 6.59
N ARG A 301 17.86 3.51 7.81
CA ARG A 301 16.81 2.52 8.09
C ARG A 301 15.43 3.07 7.75
N GLU A 302 15.12 4.29 8.15
CA GLU A 302 13.84 4.92 7.79
C GLU A 302 13.67 5.08 6.29
N GLN A 303 14.72 5.46 5.57
CA GLN A 303 14.70 5.55 4.10
C GLN A 303 14.47 4.18 3.46
N ASN A 304 15.20 3.15 3.91
CA ASN A 304 15.02 1.78 3.41
C ASN A 304 13.60 1.26 3.64
N GLN A 305 13.02 1.54 4.81
CA GLN A 305 11.63 1.18 5.10
C GLN A 305 10.64 1.89 4.16
N ARG A 306 10.83 3.21 3.93
CA ARG A 306 9.96 3.98 3.02
C ARG A 306 10.04 3.48 1.58
N VAL A 307 11.25 3.23 1.07
CA VAL A 307 11.47 2.70 -0.28
C VAL A 307 10.88 1.31 -0.42
N PHE A 308 11.07 0.45 0.58
CA PHE A 308 10.47 -0.88 0.60
C PHE A 308 8.94 -0.85 0.62
N ILE A 309 8.34 -0.02 1.49
CA ILE A 309 6.88 0.15 1.57
C ILE A 309 6.34 0.62 0.22
N LYS A 310 6.98 1.62 -0.42
CA LYS A 310 6.59 2.09 -1.75
C LYS A 310 6.63 0.98 -2.80
N ALA A 311 7.69 0.17 -2.79
CA ALA A 311 7.84 -0.95 -3.72
C ALA A 311 6.79 -2.04 -3.47
N LEU A 312 6.51 -2.38 -2.21
CA LEU A 312 5.49 -3.35 -1.82
C LEU A 312 4.09 -2.88 -2.23
N LEU A 313 3.75 -1.61 -1.97
CA LEU A 313 2.48 -1.02 -2.37
C LEU A 313 2.30 -1.03 -3.89
N SER A 314 3.34 -0.64 -4.65
CA SER A 314 3.34 -0.71 -6.10
C SER A 314 3.11 -2.14 -6.62
N LYS A 315 3.72 -3.14 -5.97
CA LYS A 315 3.52 -4.56 -6.32
C LYS A 315 2.10 -5.02 -6.00
N LEU A 316 1.58 -4.73 -4.80
CA LEU A 316 0.21 -5.07 -4.38
C LEU A 316 -0.86 -4.49 -5.29
N THR A 317 -0.63 -3.28 -5.82
CA THR A 317 -1.57 -2.58 -6.69
C THR A 317 -1.34 -2.84 -8.18
N SER A 318 -0.37 -3.70 -8.53
CA SER A 318 -0.09 -4.03 -9.93
C SER A 318 -1.23 -4.86 -10.56
N PRO A 319 -1.53 -4.65 -11.85
CA PRO A 319 -2.57 -5.43 -12.55
C PRO A 319 -2.32 -6.94 -12.48
N GLY A 320 -1.06 -7.38 -12.51
CA GLY A 320 -0.70 -8.79 -12.43
C GLY A 320 -1.05 -9.46 -11.10
N VAL A 321 -1.19 -8.70 -10.00
CA VAL A 321 -1.67 -9.21 -8.71
C VAL A 321 -3.19 -9.10 -8.64
N ILE A 322 -3.76 -7.92 -9.00
CA ILE A 322 -5.21 -7.66 -8.83
C ILE A 322 -6.07 -8.53 -9.76
N LEU A 323 -5.60 -8.76 -10.99
CA LEU A 323 -6.35 -9.55 -11.98
C LEU A 323 -6.10 -11.05 -11.90
N ASN A 324 -5.17 -11.49 -11.06
CA ASN A 324 -4.85 -12.90 -10.89
C ASN A 324 -5.50 -13.48 -9.61
N PRO A 325 -6.62 -14.21 -9.71
CA PRO A 325 -7.28 -14.80 -8.54
C PRO A 325 -6.39 -15.78 -7.78
N PHE A 326 -5.46 -16.46 -8.47
CA PHE A 326 -4.50 -17.38 -7.85
C PHE A 326 -3.40 -16.65 -7.04
N ALA A 327 -3.18 -15.36 -7.29
CA ALA A 327 -2.29 -14.53 -6.48
C ALA A 327 -3.07 -13.81 -5.36
N VAL A 328 -4.28 -13.34 -5.65
CA VAL A 328 -5.12 -12.60 -4.68
C VAL A 328 -5.59 -13.50 -3.53
N ILE A 329 -6.02 -14.74 -3.82
CA ILE A 329 -6.54 -15.65 -2.78
C ILE A 329 -5.47 -16.02 -1.74
N PRO A 330 -4.25 -16.49 -2.11
CA PRO A 330 -3.19 -16.72 -1.13
C PRO A 330 -2.74 -15.44 -0.43
N ALA A 331 -2.72 -14.29 -1.14
CA ALA A 331 -2.43 -13.00 -0.55
C ALA A 331 -3.46 -12.63 0.51
N ALA A 332 -4.72 -12.81 0.23
CA ALA A 332 -5.81 -12.53 1.16
C ALA A 332 -5.78 -13.50 2.36
N THR A 333 -5.71 -14.81 2.14
CA THR A 333 -5.74 -15.82 3.22
C THR A 333 -4.48 -15.80 4.09
N GLY A 334 -3.29 -15.73 3.49
CA GLY A 334 -2.02 -15.72 4.25
C GLY A 334 -1.75 -14.40 4.97
N SER A 335 -2.32 -13.29 4.50
CA SER A 335 -2.13 -11.97 5.12
C SER A 335 -3.16 -11.70 6.22
N VAL A 336 -4.39 -12.16 6.07
CA VAL A 336 -5.51 -11.88 6.97
C VAL A 336 -5.22 -12.39 8.38
N ASP A 337 -4.69 -13.61 8.54
CA ASP A 337 -4.34 -14.18 9.84
C ASP A 337 -3.17 -13.44 10.54
N SER A 338 -2.38 -12.70 9.79
CA SER A 338 -1.17 -12.01 10.26
C SER A 338 -1.37 -10.50 10.47
N LEU A 339 -2.53 -9.97 10.08
CA LEU A 339 -2.93 -8.59 10.29
C LEU A 339 -3.81 -8.51 11.54
N SER A 340 -3.39 -7.68 12.49
CA SER A 340 -4.25 -7.30 13.62
C SER A 340 -5.05 -6.07 13.23
N VAL A 341 -6.37 -6.13 13.32
CA VAL A 341 -7.25 -5.00 13.00
C VAL A 341 -8.18 -4.67 14.17
N ASP A 342 -8.78 -3.48 14.17
CA ASP A 342 -9.80 -3.14 15.14
C ASP A 342 -11.10 -3.91 14.89
N ASN A 343 -11.90 -4.10 15.93
CA ASN A 343 -13.18 -4.82 15.86
C ASN A 343 -14.15 -4.27 14.81
N GLY A 344 -14.14 -2.94 14.59
CA GLY A 344 -14.96 -2.27 13.58
C GLY A 344 -14.40 -2.35 12.15
N THR A 345 -13.27 -3.02 11.94
CA THR A 345 -12.63 -3.12 10.63
C THR A 345 -13.03 -4.41 9.93
N HIS A 346 -13.57 -4.26 8.72
CA HIS A 346 -14.01 -5.33 7.84
C HIS A 346 -13.15 -5.41 6.57
N LEU A 347 -13.24 -6.52 5.85
CA LEU A 347 -12.51 -6.72 4.60
C LEU A 347 -12.77 -5.61 3.57
N LYS A 348 -13.99 -5.08 3.49
CA LYS A 348 -14.32 -3.93 2.63
C LYS A 348 -13.48 -2.69 2.92
N ASN A 349 -13.18 -2.44 4.21
CA ASN A 349 -12.36 -1.31 4.64
C ASN A 349 -10.89 -1.53 4.22
N LEU A 350 -10.37 -2.77 4.32
CA LEU A 350 -9.02 -3.12 3.85
C LEU A 350 -8.88 -2.96 2.32
N ILE A 351 -9.94 -3.30 1.57
CA ILE A 351 -9.99 -3.06 0.12
C ILE A 351 -9.88 -1.55 -0.16
N SER A 352 -10.60 -0.70 0.59
CA SER A 352 -10.51 0.76 0.45
C SER A 352 -9.09 1.27 0.72
N VAL A 353 -8.40 0.73 1.73
CA VAL A 353 -6.98 1.04 2.00
C VAL A 353 -6.10 0.64 0.83
N ALA A 354 -6.29 -0.56 0.26
CA ALA A 354 -5.51 -1.01 -0.89
C ALA A 354 -5.69 -0.10 -2.11
N PHE A 355 -6.89 0.42 -2.34
CA PHE A 355 -7.14 1.43 -3.39
C PHE A 355 -6.50 2.78 -3.05
N ALA A 356 -6.64 3.25 -1.82
CA ALA A 356 -6.08 4.52 -1.36
C ALA A 356 -4.54 4.54 -1.48
N LEU A 357 -3.90 3.41 -1.21
CA LEU A 357 -2.44 3.27 -1.26
C LEU A 357 -1.86 3.10 -2.67
N ARG A 358 -2.67 3.15 -3.73
CA ARG A 358 -2.16 3.10 -5.13
C ARG A 358 -1.31 4.31 -5.49
N ALA A 359 -1.74 5.50 -5.08
CA ALA A 359 -1.05 6.74 -5.36
C ALA A 359 -1.28 7.75 -4.22
N PRO A 360 -0.85 7.46 -2.99
CA PRO A 360 -1.04 8.37 -1.89
C PRO A 360 -0.06 9.55 -1.99
N GLU A 361 -0.51 10.71 -1.55
CA GLU A 361 0.40 11.79 -1.18
C GLU A 361 1.11 11.39 0.10
N THR A 362 2.43 11.43 0.12
CA THR A 362 3.21 11.03 1.29
C THR A 362 3.86 12.23 1.95
N THR A 363 3.78 12.31 3.27
CA THR A 363 4.44 13.34 4.06
C THR A 363 4.91 12.79 5.40
N THR A 364 5.74 13.55 6.08
CA THR A 364 6.08 13.32 7.49
C THR A 364 5.49 14.46 8.31
N VAL A 365 5.09 14.20 9.54
CA VAL A 365 4.69 15.27 10.45
C VAL A 365 5.80 16.34 10.50
N PRO A 366 5.48 17.63 10.37
CA PRO A 366 6.48 18.70 10.40
C PRO A 366 7.29 18.70 11.70
N ILE A 367 8.62 18.66 11.58
CA ILE A 367 9.57 18.57 12.69
C ILE A 367 10.19 19.94 12.94
N ALA A 368 10.22 20.39 14.20
CA ALA A 368 10.93 21.58 14.66
C ALA A 368 12.37 21.24 15.10
N ASN A 369 12.53 20.12 15.80
CA ASN A 369 13.84 19.66 16.27
C ASN A 369 13.89 18.13 16.20
N SER A 370 14.84 17.58 15.48
CA SER A 370 15.03 16.13 15.32
C SER A 370 15.88 15.49 16.41
N ASN A 371 16.52 16.30 17.28
CA ASN A 371 17.41 15.84 18.35
C ASN A 371 17.13 16.63 19.63
N TYR A 372 15.89 16.60 20.09
CA TYR A 372 15.46 17.29 21.31
C TYR A 372 15.77 16.43 22.54
N SER A 373 16.71 16.87 23.37
CA SER A 373 17.10 16.14 24.58
C SER A 373 16.03 16.20 25.66
N THR A 374 15.63 15.04 26.15
CA THR A 374 14.59 14.86 27.16
C THR A 374 15.02 13.83 28.21
N SER A 375 14.25 13.71 29.29
CA SER A 375 14.42 12.63 30.27
C SER A 375 14.24 11.21 29.68
N ALA A 376 13.57 11.10 28.54
CA ALA A 376 13.40 9.86 27.77
C ALA A 376 14.51 9.65 26.74
N GLY A 377 15.59 10.43 26.77
CA GLY A 377 16.66 10.50 25.76
C GLY A 377 16.29 11.41 24.58
N ASP A 378 17.12 11.42 23.54
CA ASP A 378 16.91 12.27 22.38
C ASP A 378 15.62 11.89 21.65
N ALA A 379 14.78 12.88 21.38
CA ALA A 379 13.45 12.74 20.85
C ALA A 379 13.21 13.70 19.67
N VAL A 380 12.13 13.52 18.95
CA VAL A 380 11.71 14.37 17.84
C VAL A 380 10.59 15.30 18.31
N LEU A 381 10.85 16.60 18.25
CA LEU A 381 9.85 17.63 18.58
C LEU A 381 9.15 18.10 17.32
N TRP A 382 7.82 18.05 17.29
CA TRP A 382 7.02 18.53 16.16
C TRP A 382 6.99 20.07 16.12
N ASP A 383 6.96 20.63 14.91
CA ASP A 383 6.56 22.01 14.69
C ASP A 383 5.05 22.11 14.90
N SER A 384 4.64 22.56 16.09
CA SER A 384 3.24 22.58 16.51
C SER A 384 2.33 23.39 15.56
N ALA A 385 2.85 24.49 15.00
CA ALA A 385 2.09 25.33 14.09
C ALA A 385 1.87 24.65 12.73
N LYS A 386 2.92 24.05 12.16
CA LYS A 386 2.82 23.36 10.87
C LYS A 386 2.09 22.02 11.01
N ALA A 387 2.35 21.24 12.07
CA ALA A 387 1.64 20.02 12.38
C ALA A 387 0.14 20.28 12.60
N GLY A 388 -0.20 21.32 13.34
CA GLY A 388 -1.59 21.74 13.53
C GLY A 388 -2.30 22.14 12.24
N ARG A 389 -1.59 22.77 11.28
CA ARG A 389 -2.16 23.03 9.95
C ARG A 389 -2.37 21.74 9.15
N LEU A 390 -1.40 20.82 9.18
CA LEU A 390 -1.52 19.52 8.53
C LEU A 390 -2.75 18.75 9.04
N PHE A 391 -2.85 18.55 10.35
CA PHE A 391 -3.95 17.78 10.93
C PHE A 391 -5.32 18.45 10.79
N ARG A 392 -5.40 19.77 10.83
CA ARG A 392 -6.65 20.48 10.51
C ARG A 392 -7.08 20.27 9.08
N ALA A 393 -6.16 20.36 8.11
CA ALA A 393 -6.48 20.08 6.70
C ALA A 393 -7.00 18.66 6.51
N LEU A 394 -6.40 17.66 7.16
CA LEU A 394 -6.91 16.28 7.14
C LEU A 394 -8.28 16.16 7.82
N ASN A 395 -8.50 16.84 8.94
CA ASN A 395 -9.78 16.77 9.65
C ASN A 395 -10.95 17.38 8.86
N THR A 396 -10.66 18.39 8.04
CA THR A 396 -11.65 19.05 7.18
C THR A 396 -11.64 18.52 5.75
N ASP A 397 -10.83 17.48 5.46
CA ASP A 397 -10.64 16.89 4.12
C ASP A 397 -10.29 17.95 3.05
N SER A 398 -9.46 18.92 3.45
CA SER A 398 -9.00 20.01 2.59
C SER A 398 -7.68 19.64 1.90
N PRO A 399 -7.46 20.10 0.66
CA PRO A 399 -6.22 19.83 -0.07
C PRO A 399 -4.99 20.31 0.70
N LEU A 400 -3.94 19.49 0.73
CA LEU A 400 -2.69 19.86 1.35
C LEU A 400 -1.90 20.82 0.47
N SER A 401 -1.31 21.86 1.08
CA SER A 401 -0.39 22.72 0.35
C SER A 401 0.86 21.91 -0.06
N LYS A 402 1.42 22.18 -1.25
CA LYS A 402 2.64 21.52 -1.76
C LYS A 402 3.82 21.59 -0.78
N ARG A 403 3.85 22.60 0.09
CA ARG A 403 4.90 22.77 1.13
C ARG A 403 4.78 21.74 2.28
N LEU A 404 3.61 21.13 2.45
CA LEU A 404 3.38 20.10 3.47
C LEU A 404 3.55 18.68 2.91
N ILE A 405 3.65 18.54 1.59
CA ILE A 405 3.83 17.25 0.90
C ILE A 405 5.34 17.07 0.66
N THR A 406 6.01 16.33 1.51
CA THR A 406 7.46 16.12 1.43
C THR A 406 7.86 15.01 0.44
N GLY A 407 6.90 14.30 -0.13
CA GLY A 407 7.14 13.10 -0.95
C GLY A 407 7.43 13.34 -2.43
N SER A 408 7.26 14.58 -2.94
CA SER A 408 7.51 14.87 -4.37
C SER A 408 9.00 15.04 -4.73
N HIS A 409 9.91 15.09 -3.76
CA HIS A 409 11.35 15.27 -3.98
C HIS A 409 12.22 14.05 -3.69
N LEU A 410 11.63 12.88 -3.49
CA LEU A 410 12.36 11.62 -3.58
C LEU A 410 12.40 11.18 -5.07
N GLN A 411 12.83 12.11 -5.92
CA GLN A 411 13.28 11.75 -7.26
C GLN A 411 14.67 11.13 -7.16
N ALA A 412 14.70 9.90 -7.71
CA ALA A 412 15.80 9.17 -8.33
C ALA A 412 17.16 9.18 -7.63
#